data_c5daf08dde1d98ca37bf2cd209baa6f6
#
_entry.id   c5daf08dde1d98ca37bf2cd209baa6f6
#
_cell.length_a   1.000
_cell.length_b   1.000
_cell.length_c   1.000
_cell.angle_alpha   90.00
_cell.angle_beta   90.00
_cell.angle_gamma   90.00
#
_symmetry.space_group_name_H-M   'P 1'
#
loop_
_entity.id
_entity.type
_entity.pdbx_description
1 polymer ?
#
loop_
_entity_poly.entity_id
_entity_poly.type
_entity_poly.pdbx_seq_one_letter_code
_entity_poly.pdbx_strand_id
1 'polypeptide(L)'
;MKAEREKIHAKVKADTVRLNGSKLELTADEETCTFLLVSEGSCTLQMGENSLLVTPGSALLLGAGDAVLSAAGAAVPELVGCRFPLGALHELRSATQRDFARLFLPGEVTVLYGPVPWVRRLRTLLEMMRAAMPEQDYPGGLYLLLILHYVEQECLAESSAAARPRNETIEQVCAYLAANYRQKFSLTEVAARFYLSPYYLSRLFRRVTGQSIVDYLNNRRIEAAQKLLETTELSISAIAEQTGFASAAHFRRVFREVTDISPLQYRKKQKK
;
A
#
# COMPACT_ATOMS: atom_id res chain seq x y z
N MET A 1 -30.55 -16.03 38.26
CA MET A 1 -29.23 -16.04 37.63
C MET A 1 -29.11 -14.81 36.78
N LYS A 2 -28.45 -13.77 37.29
CA LYS A 2 -28.10 -12.56 36.53
C LYS A 2 -26.88 -12.91 35.67
N ALA A 3 -27.02 -12.92 34.36
CA ALA A 3 -25.88 -12.95 33.46
C ALA A 3 -25.09 -11.63 33.69
N GLU A 4 -23.93 -11.72 34.30
CA GLU A 4 -22.95 -10.65 34.31
C GLU A 4 -22.59 -10.39 32.84
N ARG A 5 -22.99 -9.23 32.36
CA ARG A 5 -22.48 -8.71 31.09
C ARG A 5 -21.00 -8.42 31.29
N GLU A 6 -20.14 -9.27 30.76
CA GLU A 6 -18.71 -9.01 30.68
C GLU A 6 -18.51 -7.68 29.95
N LYS A 7 -18.09 -6.69 30.70
CA LYS A 7 -17.73 -5.36 30.16
C LYS A 7 -16.34 -5.51 29.56
N ILE A 8 -16.17 -5.11 28.31
CA ILE A 8 -14.87 -5.01 27.67
C ILE A 8 -14.09 -3.90 28.39
N HIS A 9 -13.17 -4.27 29.28
CA HIS A 9 -12.38 -3.34 30.13
C HIS A 9 -10.98 -3.07 29.56
N ALA A 10 -10.76 -3.29 28.28
CA ALA A 10 -9.46 -3.11 27.66
C ALA A 10 -8.98 -1.65 27.74
N LYS A 11 -7.88 -1.40 28.41
CA LYS A 11 -7.20 -0.10 28.42
C LYS A 11 -6.57 0.18 27.05
N VAL A 12 -7.33 0.74 26.13
CA VAL A 12 -6.87 1.18 24.83
C VAL A 12 -6.33 2.61 24.95
N LYS A 13 -5.14 2.90 24.40
CA LYS A 13 -4.60 4.26 24.26
C LYS A 13 -4.47 4.63 22.80
N ALA A 14 -5.05 5.76 22.41
CA ALA A 14 -4.95 6.29 21.04
C ALA A 14 -4.16 7.60 21.03
N ASP A 15 -3.16 7.69 20.16
CA ASP A 15 -2.26 8.81 20.03
C ASP A 15 -1.97 9.17 18.57
N THR A 16 -1.54 10.43 18.36
CA THR A 16 -0.95 10.89 17.12
C THR A 16 0.52 11.16 17.33
N VAL A 17 1.38 10.59 16.51
CA VAL A 17 2.82 10.74 16.58
C VAL A 17 3.35 11.42 15.32
N ARG A 18 4.17 12.47 15.47
CA ARG A 18 4.91 13.11 14.38
C ARG A 18 6.40 12.83 14.52
N LEU A 19 7.01 12.32 13.46
CA LEU A 19 8.43 12.00 13.45
C LEU A 19 9.26 13.21 13.01
N ASN A 20 9.42 14.21 13.87
CA ASN A 20 10.22 15.42 13.62
C ASN A 20 11.73 15.11 13.68
N GLY A 21 12.24 14.35 12.70
CA GLY A 21 13.66 13.96 12.66
C GLY A 21 14.08 12.95 13.74
N SER A 22 13.18 12.52 14.62
CA SER A 22 13.39 11.49 15.61
C SER A 22 13.00 10.11 15.10
N LYS A 23 13.58 9.09 15.70
CA LYS A 23 13.14 7.71 15.53
C LYS A 23 12.02 7.43 16.54
N LEU A 24 11.01 6.70 16.11
CA LEU A 24 10.00 6.13 17.02
C LEU A 24 10.34 4.66 17.23
N GLU A 25 10.78 4.35 18.42
CA GLU A 25 10.97 2.98 18.84
C GLU A 25 9.62 2.41 19.29
N LEU A 26 9.20 1.36 18.61
CA LEU A 26 8.01 0.61 18.93
C LEU A 26 8.46 -0.66 19.64
N THR A 27 8.46 -0.63 20.95
CA THR A 27 8.67 -1.81 21.79
C THR A 27 7.30 -2.33 22.20
N ALA A 28 6.94 -3.51 21.78
CA ALA A 28 5.77 -4.20 22.26
C ALA A 28 6.22 -5.43 23.05
N ASP A 29 5.90 -5.44 24.35
CA ASP A 29 6.03 -6.63 25.20
C ASP A 29 5.06 -7.74 24.74
N GLU A 30 5.17 -8.92 25.30
CA GLU A 30 4.32 -10.06 24.95
C GLU A 30 2.83 -9.81 25.19
N GLU A 31 2.47 -8.76 25.93
CA GLU A 31 1.09 -8.43 26.29
C GLU A 31 0.54 -7.21 25.54
N THR A 32 1.32 -6.53 24.70
CA THR A 32 0.91 -5.28 24.05
C THR A 32 0.82 -5.44 22.53
N CYS A 33 -0.29 -4.98 21.96
CA CYS A 33 -0.50 -4.84 20.53
C CYS A 33 -0.53 -3.37 20.12
N THR A 34 0.02 -3.07 18.93
CA THR A 34 0.03 -1.71 18.39
C THR A 34 -0.55 -1.71 16.98
N PHE A 35 -1.47 -0.79 16.73
CA PHE A 35 -1.99 -0.48 15.41
C PHE A 35 -1.62 0.96 15.05
N LEU A 36 -0.98 1.18 13.90
CA LEU A 36 -0.61 2.51 13.40
C LEU A 36 -1.07 2.69 11.95
N LEU A 37 -1.58 3.86 11.65
CA LEU A 37 -1.91 4.32 10.30
C LEU A 37 -0.97 5.48 9.93
N VAL A 38 -0.22 5.36 8.85
CA VAL A 38 0.57 6.46 8.30
C VAL A 38 -0.38 7.40 7.56
N SER A 39 -0.62 8.58 8.15
CA SER A 39 -1.56 9.56 7.58
C SER A 39 -0.88 10.51 6.61
N GLU A 40 0.35 10.94 6.90
CA GLU A 40 1.13 11.86 6.08
C GLU A 40 2.62 11.51 6.10
N GLY A 41 3.36 11.93 5.07
CA GLY A 41 4.78 11.66 4.94
C GLY A 41 5.10 10.17 4.77
N SER A 42 6.37 9.84 4.57
CA SER A 42 6.83 8.45 4.47
C SER A 42 7.84 8.15 5.55
N CYS A 43 7.84 6.93 6.04
CA CYS A 43 8.82 6.47 7.02
C CYS A 43 9.44 5.13 6.62
N THR A 44 10.62 4.87 7.12
CA THR A 44 11.28 3.57 7.02
C THR A 44 10.98 2.79 8.29
N LEU A 45 10.39 1.63 8.13
CA LEU A 45 10.20 0.64 9.19
C LEU A 45 11.40 -0.30 9.19
N GLN A 46 12.08 -0.41 10.30
CA GLN A 46 13.19 -1.33 10.50
C GLN A 46 12.83 -2.39 11.52
N MET A 47 13.05 -3.65 11.20
CA MET A 47 12.86 -4.83 12.04
C MET A 47 14.09 -5.72 11.90
N GLY A 48 14.96 -5.72 12.90
CA GLY A 48 16.27 -6.37 12.80
C GLY A 48 17.06 -5.87 11.60
N GLU A 49 17.46 -6.77 10.71
CA GLU A 49 18.18 -6.43 9.48
C GLU A 49 17.27 -5.99 8.31
N ASN A 50 15.96 -6.22 8.42
CA ASN A 50 15.01 -5.89 7.37
C ASN A 50 14.55 -4.42 7.47
N SER A 51 14.48 -3.75 6.32
CA SER A 51 14.01 -2.37 6.20
C SER A 51 12.96 -2.26 5.11
N LEU A 52 11.84 -1.60 5.42
CA LEU A 52 10.71 -1.42 4.53
C LEU A 52 10.29 0.06 4.49
N LEU A 53 10.15 0.63 3.29
CA LEU A 53 9.56 1.94 3.12
C LEU A 53 8.04 1.86 3.28
N VAL A 54 7.51 2.65 4.22
CA VAL A 54 6.08 2.74 4.52
C VAL A 54 5.58 4.13 4.11
N THR A 55 4.53 4.17 3.33
CA THR A 55 4.00 5.40 2.71
C THR A 55 2.62 5.77 3.29
N PRO A 56 2.13 7.00 3.08
CA PRO A 56 0.79 7.39 3.51
C PRO A 56 -0.28 6.40 3.02
N GLY A 57 -1.20 6.08 3.91
CA GLY A 57 -2.26 5.09 3.66
C GLY A 57 -1.88 3.65 4.06
N SER A 58 -0.67 3.42 4.56
CA SER A 58 -0.29 2.13 5.12
C SER A 58 -0.77 1.98 6.56
N ALA A 59 -1.28 0.81 6.91
CA ALA A 59 -1.55 0.42 8.29
C ALA A 59 -0.53 -0.63 8.75
N LEU A 60 -0.01 -0.44 9.95
CA LEU A 60 0.98 -1.31 10.60
C LEU A 60 0.32 -1.99 11.79
N LEU A 61 0.42 -3.30 11.86
CA LEU A 61 -0.04 -4.12 12.97
C LEU A 61 1.19 -4.80 13.59
N LEU A 62 1.45 -4.49 14.85
CA LEU A 62 2.56 -5.03 15.59
C LEU A 62 2.01 -5.85 16.76
N GLY A 63 2.42 -7.12 16.84
CA GLY A 63 2.33 -7.92 18.04
C GLY A 63 3.56 -7.71 18.93
N ALA A 64 3.90 -8.69 19.76
CA ALA A 64 5.11 -8.67 20.56
C ALA A 64 6.36 -8.54 19.67
N GLY A 65 7.27 -7.62 20.00
CA GLY A 65 8.53 -7.42 19.27
C GLY A 65 8.94 -5.95 19.18
N ASP A 66 10.10 -5.73 18.58
CA ASP A 66 10.70 -4.41 18.44
C ASP A 66 10.72 -3.98 16.98
N ALA A 67 10.31 -2.75 16.75
CA ALA A 67 10.40 -2.11 15.44
C ALA A 67 10.79 -0.63 15.60
N VAL A 68 11.51 -0.10 14.63
CA VAL A 68 11.91 1.30 14.61
C VAL A 68 11.37 1.98 13.38
N LEU A 69 10.63 3.07 13.58
CA LEU A 69 10.19 3.95 12.50
C LEU A 69 11.07 5.20 12.44
N SER A 70 11.58 5.52 11.29
CA SER A 70 12.34 6.74 11.01
C SER A 70 11.78 7.47 9.82
N ALA A 71 11.85 8.82 9.82
CA ALA A 71 11.38 9.62 8.70
C ALA A 71 12.15 9.27 7.41
N ALA A 72 11.43 9.18 6.29
CA ALA A 72 11.97 8.94 4.97
C ALA A 72 11.51 10.06 4.01
N GLY A 73 12.42 10.92 3.60
CA GLY A 73 12.13 12.05 2.72
C GLY A 73 11.97 13.39 3.44
N ALA A 74 11.51 14.42 2.71
CA ALA A 74 11.44 15.79 3.20
C ALA A 74 10.19 16.09 4.03
N ALA A 75 9.11 15.33 3.85
CA ALA A 75 7.87 15.51 4.59
C ALA A 75 7.95 14.82 5.96
N VAL A 76 7.52 15.51 7.00
CA VAL A 76 7.44 14.95 8.37
C VAL A 76 6.34 13.91 8.42
N PRO A 77 6.65 12.64 8.74
CA PRO A 77 5.63 11.62 8.86
C PRO A 77 4.69 11.87 10.05
N GLU A 78 3.40 11.76 9.80
CA GLU A 78 2.36 11.74 10.82
C GLU A 78 1.70 10.37 10.86
N LEU A 79 1.68 9.78 12.05
CA LEU A 79 1.06 8.50 12.34
C LEU A 79 -0.05 8.67 13.36
N VAL A 80 -1.18 8.03 13.11
CA VAL A 80 -2.29 7.96 14.06
C VAL A 80 -2.50 6.49 14.41
N GLY A 81 -2.61 6.18 15.69
CA GLY A 81 -2.76 4.78 16.07
C GLY A 81 -3.25 4.56 17.47
N CYS A 82 -3.32 3.30 17.86
CA CYS A 82 -3.69 2.89 19.20
C CYS A 82 -2.82 1.74 19.68
N ARG A 83 -2.60 1.71 21.01
CA ARG A 83 -2.00 0.58 21.75
C ARG A 83 -3.04 -0.02 22.67
N PHE A 84 -3.03 -1.31 22.78
CA PHE A 84 -3.99 -2.05 23.61
C PHE A 84 -3.38 -3.38 24.07
N PRO A 85 -3.78 -3.90 25.26
CA PRO A 85 -3.29 -5.17 25.74
C PRO A 85 -3.80 -6.34 24.87
N LEU A 86 -2.98 -7.38 24.74
CA LEU A 86 -3.38 -8.63 24.03
C LEU A 86 -4.66 -9.22 24.61
N GLY A 87 -4.88 -9.07 25.93
CA GLY A 87 -6.12 -9.48 26.60
C GLY A 87 -7.38 -8.86 25.99
N ALA A 88 -7.27 -7.63 25.41
CA ALA A 88 -8.40 -7.00 24.72
C ALA A 88 -8.88 -7.83 23.52
N LEU A 89 -7.95 -8.48 22.80
CA LEU A 89 -8.30 -9.36 21.67
C LEU A 89 -9.03 -10.62 22.13
N HIS A 90 -8.68 -11.15 23.31
CA HIS A 90 -9.37 -12.28 23.93
C HIS A 90 -10.79 -11.91 24.36
N GLU A 91 -10.97 -10.72 24.95
CA GLU A 91 -12.30 -10.20 25.29
C GLU A 91 -13.17 -10.00 24.03
N LEU A 92 -12.62 -9.41 22.98
CA LEU A 92 -13.30 -9.24 21.69
C LEU A 92 -13.65 -10.59 21.06
N ARG A 93 -12.76 -11.59 21.16
CA ARG A 93 -13.04 -12.97 20.69
C ARG A 93 -14.23 -13.58 21.43
N SER A 94 -14.28 -13.45 22.76
CA SER A 94 -15.39 -13.96 23.57
C SER A 94 -16.71 -13.29 23.19
N ALA A 95 -16.70 -11.97 22.95
CA ALA A 95 -17.88 -11.19 22.60
C ALA A 95 -18.37 -11.40 21.16
N THR A 96 -17.47 -11.62 20.19
CA THR A 96 -17.80 -11.60 18.75
C THR A 96 -17.63 -12.94 18.05
N GLN A 97 -17.04 -13.94 18.70
CA GLN A 97 -16.62 -15.22 18.12
C GLN A 97 -15.57 -15.06 16.99
N ARG A 98 -14.87 -13.92 16.92
CA ARG A 98 -13.83 -13.61 15.93
C ARG A 98 -12.46 -13.58 16.57
N ASP A 99 -11.50 -14.23 15.92
CA ASP A 99 -10.11 -14.26 16.37
C ASP A 99 -9.27 -13.21 15.64
N PHE A 100 -9.13 -12.04 16.27
CA PHE A 100 -8.29 -10.96 15.75
C PHE A 100 -6.81 -11.11 16.15
N ALA A 101 -6.46 -12.01 17.08
CA ALA A 101 -5.07 -12.20 17.52
C ALA A 101 -4.16 -12.64 16.36
N ARG A 102 -4.70 -13.35 15.38
CA ARG A 102 -4.00 -13.75 14.16
C ARG A 102 -3.47 -12.58 13.29
N LEU A 103 -3.94 -11.35 13.54
CA LEU A 103 -3.48 -10.15 12.84
C LEU A 103 -2.20 -9.57 13.47
N PHE A 104 -1.84 -10.01 14.68
CA PHE A 104 -0.74 -9.50 15.49
C PHE A 104 0.25 -10.62 15.82
N LEU A 105 0.99 -11.06 14.83
CA LEU A 105 1.96 -12.15 15.01
C LEU A 105 3.17 -11.68 15.81
N PRO A 106 3.61 -12.46 16.81
CA PRO A 106 4.81 -12.14 17.59
C PRO A 106 6.05 -12.06 16.71
N GLY A 107 6.88 -11.03 16.90
CA GLY A 107 8.12 -10.83 16.15
C GLY A 107 7.93 -10.36 14.70
N GLU A 108 6.70 -10.13 14.27
CA GLU A 108 6.39 -9.67 12.91
C GLU A 108 5.61 -8.37 12.93
N VAL A 109 5.80 -7.57 11.87
CA VAL A 109 4.95 -6.42 11.58
C VAL A 109 4.17 -6.69 10.30
N THR A 110 2.86 -6.79 10.43
CA THR A 110 1.98 -6.87 9.27
C THR A 110 1.75 -5.46 8.71
N VAL A 111 2.09 -5.26 7.44
CA VAL A 111 1.87 -3.98 6.75
C VAL A 111 0.74 -4.17 5.73
N LEU A 112 -0.34 -3.43 5.92
CA LEU A 112 -1.50 -3.44 5.04
C LEU A 112 -1.59 -2.14 4.25
N TYR A 113 -2.07 -2.26 3.03
CA TYR A 113 -2.27 -1.15 2.11
C TYR A 113 -3.68 -1.23 1.57
N GLY A 114 -4.54 -0.31 1.99
CA GLY A 114 -5.93 -0.28 1.57
C GLY A 114 -6.26 0.85 0.60
N PRO A 115 -7.45 0.79 -0.02
CA PRO A 115 -7.96 1.87 -0.86
C PRO A 115 -8.22 3.13 -0.02
N VAL A 116 -8.21 4.31 -0.67
CA VAL A 116 -8.41 5.61 0.00
C VAL A 116 -9.65 5.65 0.90
N PRO A 117 -10.82 5.11 0.52
CA PRO A 117 -11.98 5.09 1.41
C PRO A 117 -11.76 4.30 2.70
N TRP A 118 -11.01 3.19 2.64
CA TRP A 118 -10.65 2.38 3.80
C TRP A 118 -9.73 3.14 4.75
N VAL A 119 -8.68 3.77 4.21
CA VAL A 119 -7.75 4.61 4.97
C VAL A 119 -8.48 5.75 5.68
N ARG A 120 -9.40 6.43 4.97
CA ARG A 120 -10.22 7.50 5.55
C ARG A 120 -11.08 7.01 6.71
N ARG A 121 -11.72 5.85 6.57
CA ARG A 121 -12.54 5.25 7.65
C ARG A 121 -11.69 4.94 8.88
N LEU A 122 -10.55 4.29 8.71
CA LEU A 122 -9.64 3.98 9.82
C LEU A 122 -9.16 5.25 10.52
N ARG A 123 -8.77 6.27 9.77
CA ARG A 123 -8.37 7.57 10.33
C ARG A 123 -9.49 8.18 11.16
N THR A 124 -10.70 8.24 10.63
CA THR A 124 -11.87 8.78 11.35
C THR A 124 -12.14 7.99 12.64
N LEU A 125 -12.09 6.66 12.60
CA LEU A 125 -12.29 5.83 13.79
C LEU A 125 -11.21 6.06 14.86
N LEU A 126 -9.95 6.20 14.47
CA LEU A 126 -8.84 6.50 15.38
C LEU A 126 -8.98 7.91 16.00
N GLU A 127 -9.38 8.90 15.20
CA GLU A 127 -9.65 10.26 15.69
C GLU A 127 -10.82 10.29 16.69
N MET A 128 -11.92 9.58 16.40
CA MET A 128 -13.07 9.45 17.29
C MET A 128 -12.68 8.70 18.57
N MET A 129 -11.91 7.62 18.47
CA MET A 129 -11.37 6.89 19.62
C MET A 129 -10.56 7.82 20.51
N ARG A 130 -9.63 8.61 19.96
CA ARG A 130 -8.82 9.57 20.68
C ARG A 130 -9.65 10.63 21.38
N ALA A 131 -10.69 11.15 20.71
CA ALA A 131 -11.59 12.16 21.27
C ALA A 131 -12.46 11.62 22.42
N ALA A 132 -12.81 10.32 22.39
CA ALA A 132 -13.68 9.70 23.38
C ALA A 132 -12.95 9.23 24.65
N MET A 133 -11.63 9.10 24.62
CA MET A 133 -10.83 8.48 25.68
C MET A 133 -10.68 9.24 27.02
N PRO A 134 -10.85 10.56 27.12
CA PRO A 134 -10.67 11.25 28.40
C PRO A 134 -11.67 10.82 29.49
N GLU A 135 -12.80 10.24 29.13
CA GLU A 135 -13.92 10.09 30.08
C GLU A 135 -14.28 8.65 30.48
N GLN A 136 -14.05 7.62 29.66
CA GLN A 136 -14.39 6.21 30.02
C GLN A 136 -13.65 5.18 29.14
N ASP A 137 -13.21 4.05 29.72
CA ASP A 137 -12.57 2.92 29.01
C ASP A 137 -13.47 2.20 27.98
N TYR A 138 -14.78 2.31 28.12
CA TYR A 138 -15.76 1.55 27.34
C TYR A 138 -15.82 1.92 25.84
N PRO A 139 -15.80 3.20 25.42
CA PRO A 139 -15.82 3.53 23.99
C PRO A 139 -14.59 3.05 23.23
N GLY A 140 -13.42 2.97 23.87
CA GLY A 140 -12.16 2.52 23.25
C GLY A 140 -12.26 1.10 22.68
N GLY A 141 -12.86 0.18 23.41
CA GLY A 141 -13.06 -1.20 22.96
C GLY A 141 -13.99 -1.33 21.74
N LEU A 142 -15.03 -0.49 21.65
CA LEU A 142 -15.92 -0.47 20.47
C LEU A 142 -15.22 0.07 19.23
N TYR A 143 -14.45 1.15 19.36
CA TYR A 143 -13.66 1.68 18.25
C TYR A 143 -12.59 0.68 17.80
N LEU A 144 -11.92 0.00 18.75
CA LEU A 144 -10.97 -1.05 18.44
C LEU A 144 -11.63 -2.18 17.65
N LEU A 145 -12.81 -2.64 18.07
CA LEU A 145 -13.58 -3.66 17.35
C LEU A 145 -13.88 -3.24 15.91
N LEU A 146 -14.32 -2.00 15.68
CA LEU A 146 -14.60 -1.48 14.35
C LEU A 146 -13.32 -1.39 13.49
N ILE A 147 -12.22 -0.91 14.06
CA ILE A 147 -10.92 -0.83 13.37
C ILE A 147 -10.48 -2.23 12.95
N LEU A 148 -10.47 -3.19 13.88
CA LEU A 148 -10.06 -4.57 13.60
C LEU A 148 -10.99 -5.27 12.61
N HIS A 149 -12.28 -4.98 12.65
CA HIS A 149 -13.23 -5.49 11.67
C HIS A 149 -12.89 -4.99 10.24
N TYR A 150 -12.62 -3.69 10.05
CA TYR A 150 -12.23 -3.16 8.75
C TYR A 150 -10.87 -3.66 8.29
N VAL A 151 -9.92 -3.86 9.21
CA VAL A 151 -8.62 -4.46 8.92
C VAL A 151 -8.77 -5.92 8.47
N GLU A 152 -9.56 -6.71 9.19
CA GLU A 152 -9.83 -8.10 8.82
C GLU A 152 -10.54 -8.21 7.46
N GLN A 153 -11.51 -7.36 7.18
CA GLN A 153 -12.18 -7.30 5.88
C GLN A 153 -11.18 -7.07 4.74
N GLU A 154 -10.20 -6.19 4.93
CA GLU A 154 -9.17 -5.94 3.93
C GLU A 154 -8.21 -7.12 3.80
N CYS A 155 -7.79 -7.75 4.91
CA CYS A 155 -6.98 -8.96 4.91
C CYS A 155 -7.70 -10.14 4.22
N LEU A 156 -8.98 -10.34 4.52
CA LEU A 156 -9.81 -11.40 3.90
C LEU A 156 -10.04 -11.11 2.42
N ALA A 157 -10.28 -9.84 2.07
CA ALA A 157 -10.34 -9.42 0.69
C ALA A 157 -9.00 -9.66 -0.02
N GLU A 158 -7.87 -9.52 0.66
CA GLU A 158 -6.55 -9.91 0.14
C GLU A 158 -6.38 -11.42 -0.03
N SER A 159 -6.92 -12.22 0.87
CA SER A 159 -6.84 -13.68 0.82
C SER A 159 -7.88 -14.28 -0.14
N SER A 160 -9.09 -13.71 -0.21
CA SER A 160 -10.18 -14.17 -1.09
C SER A 160 -10.16 -13.54 -2.48
N ALA A 161 -9.36 -12.50 -2.70
CA ALA A 161 -9.17 -11.84 -3.99
C ALA A 161 -8.31 -12.65 -4.98
N ALA A 162 -8.12 -13.93 -4.73
CA ALA A 162 -8.00 -14.89 -5.83
C ALA A 162 -9.25 -14.87 -6.75
N ALA A 163 -10.33 -14.14 -6.41
CA ALA A 163 -11.58 -14.07 -7.17
C ALA A 163 -12.17 -12.64 -7.30
N ARG A 164 -11.96 -12.06 -8.43
CA ARG A 164 -12.79 -11.14 -9.26
C ARG A 164 -12.85 -9.61 -9.06
N PRO A 165 -13.09 -8.88 -7.96
CA PRO A 165 -13.22 -7.41 -8.06
C PRO A 165 -11.89 -6.66 -8.26
N ARG A 166 -10.77 -7.25 -7.87
CA ARG A 166 -9.43 -6.64 -8.00
C ARG A 166 -8.82 -6.82 -9.39
N ASN A 167 -9.18 -7.89 -10.09
CA ASN A 167 -8.84 -8.04 -11.50
C ASN A 167 -9.49 -6.96 -12.34
N GLU A 168 -10.77 -6.64 -12.08
CA GLU A 168 -11.49 -5.58 -12.80
C GLU A 168 -10.81 -4.21 -12.64
N THR A 169 -10.41 -3.83 -11.42
CA THR A 169 -9.68 -2.57 -11.22
C THR A 169 -8.34 -2.56 -11.96
N ILE A 170 -7.58 -3.65 -11.92
CA ILE A 170 -6.31 -3.73 -12.66
C ILE A 170 -6.54 -3.78 -14.17
N GLU A 171 -7.60 -4.43 -14.64
CA GLU A 171 -8.00 -4.39 -16.04
C GLU A 171 -8.32 -2.96 -16.51
N GLN A 172 -9.05 -2.19 -15.68
CA GLN A 172 -9.30 -0.77 -15.95
C GLN A 172 -8.01 0.06 -15.93
N VAL A 173 -7.08 -0.20 -14.99
CA VAL A 173 -5.76 0.44 -14.98
C VAL A 173 -4.97 0.09 -16.24
N CYS A 174 -4.95 -1.18 -16.65
CA CYS A 174 -4.28 -1.61 -17.88
C CYS A 174 -4.88 -0.95 -19.13
N ALA A 175 -6.21 -0.87 -19.21
CA ALA A 175 -6.91 -0.19 -20.29
C ALA A 175 -6.57 1.32 -20.31
N TYR A 176 -6.57 1.97 -19.16
CA TYR A 176 -6.16 3.37 -19.03
C TYR A 176 -4.72 3.61 -19.49
N LEU A 177 -3.78 2.78 -19.03
CA LEU A 177 -2.37 2.88 -19.41
C LEU A 177 -2.18 2.62 -20.91
N ALA A 178 -2.90 1.65 -21.47
CA ALA A 178 -2.87 1.36 -22.91
C ALA A 178 -3.43 2.50 -23.76
N ALA A 179 -4.45 3.21 -23.28
CA ALA A 179 -5.00 4.38 -23.97
C ALA A 179 -4.12 5.63 -23.85
N ASN A 180 -3.34 5.75 -22.74
CA ASN A 180 -2.60 6.96 -22.41
C ASN A 180 -1.07 6.76 -22.38
N TYR A 181 -0.54 5.71 -22.99
CA TYR A 181 0.89 5.35 -22.93
C TYR A 181 1.85 6.44 -23.41
N ARG A 182 1.38 7.34 -24.27
CA ARG A 182 2.17 8.45 -24.83
C ARG A 182 2.39 9.60 -23.82
N GLN A 183 1.53 9.69 -22.83
CA GLN A 183 1.59 10.78 -21.85
C GLN A 183 2.69 10.54 -20.81
N LYS A 184 3.10 11.62 -20.13
CA LYS A 184 4.01 11.52 -18.99
C LYS A 184 3.35 10.67 -17.90
N PHE A 185 4.04 9.62 -17.47
CA PHE A 185 3.53 8.72 -16.44
C PHE A 185 3.80 9.26 -15.04
N SER A 186 2.77 9.25 -14.20
CA SER A 186 2.87 9.48 -12.76
C SER A 186 2.06 8.40 -12.03
N LEU A 187 2.75 7.59 -11.23
CA LEU A 187 2.10 6.55 -10.42
C LEU A 187 1.07 7.16 -9.45
N THR A 188 1.38 8.34 -8.90
CA THR A 188 0.48 9.05 -7.96
C THR A 188 -0.81 9.48 -8.66
N GLU A 189 -0.74 10.02 -9.88
CA GLU A 189 -1.92 10.44 -10.65
C GLU A 189 -2.78 9.24 -11.06
N VAL A 190 -2.15 8.16 -11.51
CA VAL A 190 -2.87 6.91 -11.85
C VAL A 190 -3.55 6.34 -10.62
N ALA A 191 -2.85 6.25 -9.49
CA ALA A 191 -3.43 5.75 -8.25
C ALA A 191 -4.61 6.59 -7.77
N ALA A 192 -4.48 7.93 -7.79
CA ALA A 192 -5.56 8.85 -7.42
C ALA A 192 -6.80 8.67 -8.29
N ARG A 193 -6.62 8.47 -9.61
CA ARG A 193 -7.72 8.25 -10.56
C ARG A 193 -8.57 7.01 -10.22
N PHE A 194 -7.93 5.97 -9.67
CA PHE A 194 -8.61 4.72 -9.29
C PHE A 194 -8.88 4.63 -7.78
N TYR A 195 -8.76 5.75 -7.06
CA TYR A 195 -8.97 5.83 -5.60
C TYR A 195 -8.09 4.87 -4.79
N LEU A 196 -6.86 4.62 -5.27
CA LEU A 196 -5.86 3.77 -4.64
C LEU A 196 -4.68 4.60 -4.12
N SER A 197 -3.97 4.08 -3.12
CA SER A 197 -2.65 4.62 -2.82
C SER A 197 -1.62 4.14 -3.87
N PRO A 198 -0.57 4.94 -4.18
CA PRO A 198 0.45 4.55 -5.17
C PRO A 198 1.10 3.21 -4.86
N TYR A 199 1.37 2.96 -3.59
CA TYR A 199 1.99 1.72 -3.15
C TYR A 199 1.04 0.52 -3.31
N TYR A 200 -0.21 0.67 -2.89
CA TYR A 200 -1.21 -0.39 -3.05
C TYR A 200 -1.41 -0.74 -4.52
N LEU A 201 -1.55 0.27 -5.39
CA LEU A 201 -1.65 0.06 -6.83
C LEU A 201 -0.43 -0.69 -7.37
N SER A 202 0.79 -0.28 -7.00
CA SER A 202 2.02 -0.94 -7.46
C SER A 202 2.08 -2.43 -7.08
N ARG A 203 1.77 -2.75 -5.82
CA ARG A 203 1.75 -4.14 -5.34
C ARG A 203 0.64 -4.96 -5.99
N LEU A 204 -0.58 -4.42 -6.05
CA LEU A 204 -1.72 -5.08 -6.64
C LEU A 204 -1.48 -5.36 -8.13
N PHE A 205 -0.96 -4.37 -8.85
CA PHE A 205 -0.63 -4.49 -10.27
C PHE A 205 0.39 -5.61 -10.50
N ARG A 206 1.50 -5.61 -9.74
CA ARG A 206 2.52 -6.65 -9.85
C ARG A 206 1.99 -8.04 -9.50
N ARG A 207 1.13 -8.16 -8.49
CA ARG A 207 0.50 -9.42 -8.08
C ARG A 207 -0.40 -9.98 -9.19
N VAL A 208 -1.20 -9.11 -9.85
CA VAL A 208 -2.18 -9.52 -10.86
C VAL A 208 -1.53 -9.74 -12.23
N THR A 209 -0.58 -8.86 -12.62
CA THR A 209 0.02 -8.89 -13.97
C THR A 209 1.39 -9.58 -14.03
N GLY A 210 2.00 -9.87 -12.88
CA GLY A 210 3.36 -10.43 -12.80
C GLY A 210 4.49 -9.43 -13.05
N GLN A 211 4.19 -8.17 -13.42
CA GLN A 211 5.17 -7.15 -13.79
C GLN A 211 4.89 -5.80 -13.13
N SER A 212 5.87 -4.90 -13.09
CA SER A 212 5.62 -3.55 -12.58
C SER A 212 4.78 -2.73 -13.56
N ILE A 213 4.12 -1.67 -13.05
CA ILE A 213 3.35 -0.72 -13.90
C ILE A 213 4.27 -0.05 -14.92
N VAL A 214 5.51 0.25 -14.53
CA VAL A 214 6.50 0.89 -15.41
C VAL A 214 6.91 -0.06 -16.54
N ASP A 215 7.16 -1.33 -16.22
CA ASP A 215 7.51 -2.35 -17.23
C ASP A 215 6.35 -2.57 -18.20
N TYR A 216 5.12 -2.68 -17.67
CA TYR A 216 3.91 -2.77 -18.49
C TYR A 216 3.78 -1.59 -19.45
N LEU A 217 3.94 -0.36 -18.95
CA LEU A 217 3.86 0.85 -19.77
C LEU A 217 4.96 0.88 -20.83
N ASN A 218 6.20 0.52 -20.44
CA ASN A 218 7.32 0.44 -21.36
C ASN A 218 7.07 -0.59 -22.46
N ASN A 219 6.55 -1.78 -22.13
CA ASN A 219 6.20 -2.79 -23.11
C ASN A 219 5.17 -2.27 -24.13
N ARG A 220 4.13 -1.56 -23.67
CA ARG A 220 3.15 -0.92 -24.57
C ARG A 220 3.76 0.13 -25.49
N ARG A 221 4.69 0.93 -24.97
CA ARG A 221 5.45 1.92 -25.76
C ARG A 221 6.32 1.25 -26.81
N ILE A 222 6.99 0.14 -26.46
CA ILE A 222 7.82 -0.62 -27.39
C ILE A 222 6.99 -1.27 -28.48
N GLU A 223 5.83 -1.88 -28.17
CA GLU A 223 4.90 -2.41 -29.15
C GLU A 223 4.46 -1.34 -30.18
N ALA A 224 4.15 -0.13 -29.69
CA ALA A 224 3.83 0.99 -30.57
C ALA A 224 5.04 1.45 -31.40
N ALA A 225 6.24 1.46 -30.81
CA ALA A 225 7.47 1.81 -31.53
C ALA A 225 7.83 0.80 -32.62
N GLN A 226 7.63 -0.49 -32.39
CA GLN A 226 7.83 -1.54 -33.40
C GLN A 226 6.96 -1.27 -34.64
N LYS A 227 5.66 -0.99 -34.44
CA LYS A 227 4.75 -0.64 -35.54
C LYS A 227 5.25 0.60 -36.33
N LEU A 228 5.70 1.64 -35.63
CA LEU A 228 6.23 2.82 -36.30
C LEU A 228 7.55 2.55 -37.04
N LEU A 229 8.41 1.67 -36.50
CA LEU A 229 9.64 1.24 -37.17
C LEU A 229 9.38 0.45 -38.44
N GLU A 230 8.28 -0.31 -38.50
CA GLU A 230 7.86 -1.10 -39.65
C GLU A 230 7.17 -0.26 -40.73
N THR A 231 6.32 0.69 -40.33
CA THR A 231 5.40 1.39 -41.22
C THR A 231 5.85 2.79 -41.64
N THR A 232 6.91 3.33 -41.01
CA THR A 232 7.35 4.73 -41.26
C THR A 232 8.86 4.87 -41.42
N GLU A 233 9.28 5.99 -42.03
CA GLU A 233 10.69 6.40 -42.14
C GLU A 233 11.10 7.40 -41.02
N LEU A 234 10.31 7.53 -39.96
CA LEU A 234 10.59 8.44 -38.86
C LEU A 234 11.96 8.15 -38.22
N SER A 235 12.66 9.19 -37.80
CA SER A 235 13.90 9.02 -37.07
C SER A 235 13.68 8.28 -35.75
N ILE A 236 14.71 7.61 -35.24
CA ILE A 236 14.64 6.90 -33.96
C ILE A 236 14.25 7.85 -32.80
N SER A 237 14.70 9.10 -32.87
CA SER A 237 14.36 10.12 -31.88
C SER A 237 12.89 10.55 -31.98
N ALA A 238 12.35 10.71 -33.19
CA ALA A 238 10.95 11.04 -33.40
C ALA A 238 10.02 9.89 -32.92
N ILE A 239 10.41 8.63 -33.15
CA ILE A 239 9.66 7.46 -32.64
C ILE A 239 9.67 7.43 -31.12
N ALA A 240 10.82 7.69 -30.48
CA ALA A 240 10.91 7.76 -29.01
C ALA A 240 9.94 8.80 -28.43
N GLU A 241 9.90 9.99 -29.03
CA GLU A 241 8.99 11.07 -28.62
C GLU A 241 7.53 10.70 -28.82
N GLN A 242 7.15 10.20 -30.01
CA GLN A 242 5.77 9.81 -30.33
C GLN A 242 5.26 8.65 -29.49
N THR A 243 6.16 7.83 -28.96
CA THR A 243 5.80 6.71 -28.07
C THR A 243 5.89 7.05 -26.59
N GLY A 244 6.17 8.31 -26.24
CA GLY A 244 6.13 8.83 -24.87
C GLY A 244 7.37 8.57 -24.03
N PHE A 245 8.54 8.26 -24.64
CA PHE A 245 9.80 8.19 -23.92
C PHE A 245 10.38 9.59 -23.70
N ALA A 246 10.89 9.83 -22.49
CA ALA A 246 11.47 11.11 -22.12
C ALA A 246 12.79 11.45 -22.90
N SER A 247 13.48 10.43 -23.43
CA SER A 247 14.68 10.60 -24.24
C SER A 247 14.91 9.42 -25.18
N ALA A 248 15.57 9.69 -26.31
CA ALA A 248 15.99 8.66 -27.26
C ALA A 248 17.00 7.67 -26.66
N ALA A 249 17.80 8.08 -25.67
CA ALA A 249 18.74 7.21 -24.97
C ALA A 249 17.98 6.18 -24.11
N HIS A 250 16.99 6.63 -23.32
CA HIS A 250 16.12 5.76 -22.53
C HIS A 250 15.36 4.79 -23.42
N PHE A 251 14.78 5.29 -24.53
CA PHE A 251 14.10 4.45 -25.51
C PHE A 251 14.99 3.33 -26.06
N ARG A 252 16.21 3.65 -26.51
CA ARG A 252 17.12 2.63 -27.07
C ARG A 252 17.48 1.55 -26.05
N ARG A 253 17.69 1.94 -24.79
CA ARG A 253 17.98 1.01 -23.70
C ARG A 253 16.81 0.06 -23.49
N VAL A 254 15.60 0.59 -23.25
CA VAL A 254 14.40 -0.21 -23.00
C VAL A 254 14.02 -1.08 -24.21
N PHE A 255 14.14 -0.52 -25.43
CA PHE A 255 13.86 -1.29 -26.65
C PHE A 255 14.78 -2.51 -26.76
N ARG A 256 16.07 -2.35 -26.46
CA ARG A 256 17.02 -3.47 -26.47
C ARG A 256 16.76 -4.46 -25.33
N GLU A 257 16.38 -4.00 -24.16
CA GLU A 257 16.00 -4.86 -23.03
C GLU A 257 14.78 -5.75 -23.35
N VAL A 258 13.82 -5.22 -24.13
CA VAL A 258 12.57 -5.94 -24.47
C VAL A 258 12.72 -6.81 -25.73
N THR A 259 13.54 -6.39 -26.70
CA THR A 259 13.60 -7.04 -28.04
C THR A 259 14.93 -7.70 -28.36
N ASP A 260 15.92 -7.62 -27.46
CA ASP A 260 17.31 -8.11 -27.59
C ASP A 260 18.14 -7.44 -28.71
N ILE A 261 17.54 -6.56 -29.51
CA ILE A 261 18.19 -5.86 -30.62
C ILE A 261 17.95 -4.34 -30.56
N SER A 262 18.80 -3.56 -31.22
CA SER A 262 18.58 -2.12 -31.27
C SER A 262 17.42 -1.74 -32.22
N PRO A 263 16.75 -0.58 -32.03
CA PRO A 263 15.70 -0.10 -32.92
C PRO A 263 16.12 -0.02 -34.40
N LEU A 264 17.37 0.36 -34.65
CA LEU A 264 17.91 0.44 -36.02
C LEU A 264 18.09 -0.94 -36.66
N GLN A 265 18.58 -1.92 -35.88
CA GLN A 265 18.69 -3.30 -36.33
C GLN A 265 17.30 -3.91 -36.57
N TYR A 266 16.33 -3.64 -35.69
CA TYR A 266 14.94 -4.06 -35.86
C TYR A 266 14.37 -3.56 -37.21
N ARG A 267 14.50 -2.25 -37.49
CA ARG A 267 14.04 -1.66 -38.76
C ARG A 267 14.68 -2.31 -39.98
N LYS A 268 16.01 -2.55 -39.95
CA LYS A 268 16.72 -3.22 -41.06
C LYS A 268 16.27 -4.65 -41.28
N LYS A 269 15.89 -5.36 -40.23
CA LYS A 269 15.41 -6.75 -40.29
C LYS A 269 14.01 -6.85 -40.92
N GLN A 270 13.15 -5.86 -40.67
CA GLN A 270 11.79 -5.84 -41.19
C GLN A 270 11.69 -5.39 -42.66
N LYS A 271 12.72 -4.72 -43.18
CA LYS A 271 12.78 -4.23 -44.58
C LYS A 271 13.46 -5.23 -45.55
N LYS A 272 13.88 -6.38 -45.05
CA LYS A 272 14.36 -7.50 -45.88
C LYS A 272 13.22 -8.48 -46.14
#